data_b53cef7468ceb006a0d2a7b55b3848e8
#
_entry.id   b53cef7468ceb006a0d2a7b55b3848e8
#
_cell.length_a   1.000
_cell.length_b   1.000
_cell.length_c   1.000
_cell.angle_alpha   90.00
_cell.angle_beta   90.00
_cell.angle_gamma   90.00
#
_symmetry.space_group_name_H-M   'P 1'
#
loop_
_entity.id
_entity.type
_entity.pdbx_description
1 polymer ?
#
loop_
_entity_poly.entity_id
_entity_poly.type
_entity_poly.pdbx_seq_one_letter_code
_entity_poly.pdbx_strand_id
1 'polypeptide(L)'
;WAVDPEFGKDHAAVFSSAEPFGFEAGTAVTITLKFNNNVNHSIGRPRISLSTQGDLPATVGPGGNEAIMALLAKPPAQLTADEKKRVYDWYKPQDAAWKQLDERRSAHAAQAPKPMLQKVLVATEGLPPVKLHTQAESEFLKETHFLRRGETNHKEAVATQGFLQVLMSNPDSPQLFQSQAPPGWRTSFQRVSLTNWLLDREAGAGNLLARVIVNRLWQHHLGQGIVATPSDFGTRGEQPTHPELLDYLASELVRHRWDLKPIHRLILTSAVYRQSCDVDEQRAAIDRENKLLWHRPRRRLEAEAIRDAVLQVSGQLDDRLYAPCKLDESHRRRSLYFSVMRSQLMPSKTRFDAPDGTTPVADRPQTTIAPQALLLMNNPQIREASRQFAKSLEPVAATSLED
;
A
#
# COMPACT_ATOMS: atom_id res chain seq x y z
N TRP A 1 12.58 30.20 -7.44
CA TRP A 1 13.67 29.37 -7.95
C TRP A 1 14.33 28.63 -6.79
N ALA A 2 14.49 27.33 -6.89
CA ALA A 2 15.12 26.48 -5.89
C ALA A 2 16.02 25.45 -6.60
N VAL A 3 17.10 25.04 -5.94
CA VAL A 3 18.10 24.07 -6.46
C VAL A 3 18.02 22.70 -5.80
N ASP A 4 17.10 22.50 -4.86
CA ASP A 4 16.90 21.21 -4.19
C ASP A 4 16.33 20.16 -5.19
N PRO A 5 16.88 18.94 -5.30
CA PRO A 5 17.96 18.36 -4.50
C PRO A 5 19.39 18.49 -5.12
N GLU A 6 19.59 19.30 -6.11
CA GLU A 6 20.81 19.36 -6.93
C GLU A 6 21.89 20.28 -6.31
N PHE A 7 22.17 20.12 -5.01
CA PHE A 7 23.16 20.90 -4.29
C PHE A 7 24.60 20.63 -4.79
N GLY A 8 25.47 21.67 -4.73
CA GLY A 8 26.88 21.54 -5.07
C GLY A 8 27.19 21.52 -6.56
N LYS A 9 26.20 21.80 -7.41
CA LYS A 9 26.34 21.94 -8.85
C LYS A 9 26.16 23.41 -9.28
N ASP A 10 26.64 23.74 -10.48
CA ASP A 10 26.38 25.03 -11.09
C ASP A 10 24.95 25.11 -11.62
N HIS A 11 24.25 26.14 -11.24
CA HIS A 11 22.86 26.40 -11.65
C HIS A 11 22.74 27.75 -12.31
N ALA A 12 21.86 27.87 -13.31
CA ALA A 12 21.52 29.10 -13.95
C ALA A 12 20.01 29.34 -13.92
N ALA A 13 19.62 30.60 -13.72
CA ALA A 13 18.24 31.03 -13.86
C ALA A 13 18.20 32.27 -14.76
N VAL A 14 17.25 32.30 -15.68
CA VAL A 14 17.02 33.45 -16.59
C VAL A 14 15.70 34.07 -16.16
N PHE A 15 15.73 35.36 -15.96
CA PHE A 15 14.55 36.17 -15.66
C PHE A 15 14.37 37.17 -16.78
N SER A 16 13.23 37.18 -17.44
CA SER A 16 12.87 38.18 -18.46
C SER A 16 11.90 39.17 -17.84
N SER A 17 12.10 40.45 -18.21
CA SER A 17 11.13 41.51 -17.91
C SER A 17 9.88 41.32 -18.78
N ALA A 18 8.69 41.51 -18.20
CA ALA A 18 7.43 41.44 -18.92
C ALA A 18 7.32 42.59 -19.95
N GLU A 19 7.94 43.75 -19.65
CA GLU A 19 7.99 44.91 -20.53
C GLU A 19 9.43 45.42 -20.67
N PRO A 20 9.83 45.93 -21.83
CA PRO A 20 11.13 46.58 -21.99
C PRO A 20 11.28 47.75 -21.01
N PHE A 21 12.42 47.86 -20.40
CA PHE A 21 12.75 49.02 -19.57
C PHE A 21 14.13 49.58 -19.92
N GLY A 22 14.29 50.89 -19.77
CA GLY A 22 15.53 51.57 -20.02
C GLY A 22 15.31 53.06 -20.23
N PHE A 23 16.39 53.85 -20.16
CA PHE A 23 16.39 55.27 -20.35
C PHE A 23 17.46 55.66 -21.38
N GLU A 24 17.21 56.69 -22.21
CA GLU A 24 18.13 57.14 -23.24
C GLU A 24 19.50 57.59 -22.72
N ALA A 25 19.54 58.10 -21.49
CA ALA A 25 20.76 58.52 -20.81
C ALA A 25 21.53 57.40 -20.09
N GLY A 26 21.06 56.16 -20.20
CA GLY A 26 21.61 55.01 -19.52
C GLY A 26 20.71 54.53 -18.40
N THR A 27 20.87 53.24 -18.02
CA THR A 27 20.03 52.57 -17.00
C THR A 27 20.93 51.93 -15.96
N ALA A 28 20.74 52.27 -14.70
CA ALA A 28 21.33 51.57 -13.57
C ALA A 28 20.35 50.49 -13.06
N VAL A 29 20.78 49.24 -13.04
CA VAL A 29 19.95 48.11 -12.55
C VAL A 29 20.48 47.64 -11.22
N THR A 30 19.63 47.66 -10.19
CA THR A 30 19.94 47.12 -8.88
C THR A 30 19.24 45.77 -8.70
N ILE A 31 20.01 44.72 -8.47
CA ILE A 31 19.48 43.37 -8.27
C ILE A 31 19.64 42.98 -6.81
N THR A 32 18.51 42.71 -6.14
CA THR A 32 18.49 42.29 -4.75
C THR A 32 18.09 40.80 -4.66
N LEU A 33 18.98 39.96 -4.13
CA LEU A 33 18.71 38.54 -3.86
C LEU A 33 18.27 38.38 -2.40
N LYS A 34 17.07 37.83 -2.20
CA LYS A 34 16.52 37.55 -0.86
C LYS A 34 16.39 36.07 -0.65
N PHE A 35 16.92 35.57 0.48
CA PHE A 35 16.92 34.15 0.87
C PHE A 35 16.03 33.99 2.09
N ASN A 36 14.72 33.78 1.89
CA ASN A 36 13.72 33.83 2.97
C ASN A 36 13.16 32.48 3.40
N ASN A 37 13.44 31.40 2.63
CA ASN A 37 12.72 30.12 2.85
C ASN A 37 13.40 29.14 3.80
N ASN A 38 14.72 29.18 3.94
CA ASN A 38 15.43 28.24 4.81
C ASN A 38 16.57 28.95 5.55
N VAL A 39 16.78 28.57 6.79
CA VAL A 39 17.90 29.05 7.61
C VAL A 39 19.21 28.43 7.10
N ASN A 40 20.26 29.25 6.91
CA ASN A 40 21.61 28.83 6.48
C ASN A 40 21.72 28.39 4.99
N HIS A 41 20.74 28.71 4.15
CA HIS A 41 20.85 28.47 2.72
C HIS A 41 21.20 29.76 1.98
N SER A 42 22.31 29.74 1.22
CA SER A 42 22.77 30.86 0.41
C SER A 42 23.38 30.39 -0.90
N ILE A 43 23.47 31.29 -1.88
CA ILE A 43 24.20 31.06 -3.14
C ILE A 43 25.67 31.32 -2.89
N GLY A 44 26.55 30.37 -3.20
CA GLY A 44 27.98 30.47 -2.91
C GLY A 44 28.72 31.49 -3.77
N ARG A 45 28.50 31.53 -5.10
CA ARG A 45 29.20 32.40 -6.06
C ARG A 45 28.24 32.89 -7.16
N PRO A 46 27.35 33.85 -6.91
CA PRO A 46 26.46 34.36 -7.94
C PRO A 46 27.23 35.12 -9.02
N ARG A 47 26.98 34.76 -10.29
CA ARG A 47 27.39 35.56 -11.45
C ARG A 47 26.12 36.12 -12.08
N ILE A 48 26.08 37.43 -12.24
CA ILE A 48 24.94 38.12 -12.84
C ILE A 48 25.36 38.62 -14.20
N SER A 49 24.54 38.39 -15.22
CA SER A 49 24.72 38.90 -16.58
C SER A 49 23.42 39.52 -17.04
N LEU A 50 23.47 40.59 -17.80
CA LEU A 50 22.33 41.27 -18.40
C LEU A 50 22.38 41.11 -19.93
N SER A 51 21.22 40.94 -20.55
CA SER A 51 21.07 40.91 -22.00
C SER A 51 19.90 41.76 -22.43
N THR A 52 20.03 42.42 -23.59
CA THR A 52 18.97 43.17 -24.24
C THR A 52 18.19 42.35 -25.26
N GLN A 53 18.53 41.05 -25.42
CA GLN A 53 17.80 40.14 -26.32
C GLN A 53 16.56 39.62 -25.64
N GLY A 54 15.40 39.70 -26.31
CA GLY A 54 14.11 39.29 -25.74
C GLY A 54 13.94 37.78 -25.54
N ASP A 55 14.54 36.97 -26.39
CA ASP A 55 14.44 35.49 -26.34
C ASP A 55 15.80 34.88 -25.99
N LEU A 56 16.12 34.85 -24.72
CA LEU A 56 17.29 34.13 -24.24
C LEU A 56 16.95 32.63 -24.07
N PRO A 57 17.74 31.73 -24.67
CA PRO A 57 17.54 30.29 -24.40
C PRO A 57 17.75 30.01 -22.92
N ALA A 58 16.91 29.15 -22.35
CA ALA A 58 16.91 28.74 -20.93
C ALA A 58 18.25 28.11 -20.47
N THR A 59 19.17 27.86 -21.35
CA THR A 59 20.48 27.25 -21.12
C THR A 59 21.62 28.25 -21.44
N VAL A 60 21.75 29.30 -20.64
CA VAL A 60 22.95 30.11 -20.65
C VAL A 60 23.92 29.57 -19.60
N GLY A 61 24.59 28.46 -19.95
CA GLY A 61 25.80 28.05 -19.26
C GLY A 61 27.04 28.62 -19.94
N PRO A 62 28.20 28.76 -19.27
CA PRO A 62 29.43 29.13 -19.91
C PRO A 62 29.78 28.10 -21.00
N GLY A 63 29.67 28.47 -22.29
CA GLY A 63 30.14 27.68 -23.41
C GLY A 63 29.12 27.09 -24.38
N GLY A 64 27.82 27.42 -24.30
CA GLY A 64 26.79 26.78 -25.14
C GLY A 64 27.04 26.94 -26.66
N ASN A 65 27.25 28.13 -27.16
CA ASN A 65 27.44 28.34 -28.61
C ASN A 65 28.92 28.34 -29.02
N GLU A 66 29.83 28.85 -28.19
CA GLU A 66 31.26 28.86 -28.53
C GLU A 66 31.84 27.46 -28.77
N ALA A 67 31.48 26.51 -27.93
CA ALA A 67 31.91 25.12 -28.08
C ALA A 67 31.36 24.48 -29.36
N ILE A 68 30.13 24.79 -29.76
CA ILE A 68 29.55 24.29 -31.03
C ILE A 68 30.17 24.99 -32.22
N MET A 69 30.41 26.27 -32.16
CA MET A 69 31.09 27.03 -33.21
C MET A 69 32.53 26.53 -33.42
N ALA A 70 33.25 26.18 -32.36
CA ALA A 70 34.56 25.55 -32.46
C ALA A 70 34.50 24.18 -33.12
N LEU A 71 33.42 23.40 -32.90
CA LEU A 71 33.20 22.12 -33.56
C LEU A 71 32.84 22.29 -35.05
N LEU A 72 32.04 23.30 -35.37
CA LEU A 72 31.66 23.63 -36.76
C LEU A 72 32.83 24.15 -37.61
N ALA A 73 33.84 24.72 -36.97
CA ALA A 73 35.08 25.14 -37.66
C ALA A 73 36.00 23.95 -38.04
N LYS A 74 35.78 22.75 -37.47
CA LYS A 74 36.52 21.55 -37.82
C LYS A 74 35.98 20.92 -39.12
N PRO A 75 36.82 20.36 -39.98
CA PRO A 75 36.36 19.54 -41.12
C PRO A 75 35.48 18.39 -40.63
N PRO A 76 34.36 18.05 -41.31
CA PRO A 76 33.44 16.99 -40.88
C PRO A 76 34.09 15.63 -40.69
N ALA A 77 35.17 15.34 -41.42
CA ALA A 77 35.92 14.11 -41.34
C ALA A 77 36.75 13.97 -40.05
N GLN A 78 37.06 15.08 -39.39
CA GLN A 78 37.85 15.15 -38.14
C GLN A 78 36.98 15.16 -36.87
N LEU A 79 35.66 15.27 -37.02
CA LEU A 79 34.75 15.19 -35.89
C LEU A 79 34.57 13.75 -35.41
N THR A 80 34.72 13.53 -34.11
CA THR A 80 34.39 12.26 -33.45
C THR A 80 32.88 12.00 -33.48
N ALA A 81 32.47 10.78 -33.24
CA ALA A 81 31.04 10.40 -33.18
C ALA A 81 30.24 11.26 -32.15
N ASP A 82 30.84 11.50 -30.99
CA ASP A 82 30.23 12.32 -29.94
C ASP A 82 30.16 13.78 -30.30
N GLU A 83 31.19 14.34 -30.94
CA GLU A 83 31.19 15.72 -31.43
C GLU A 83 30.12 15.93 -32.53
N LYS A 84 29.99 14.97 -33.47
CA LYS A 84 28.92 14.98 -34.48
C LYS A 84 27.54 14.98 -33.82
N LYS A 85 27.34 14.11 -32.82
CA LYS A 85 26.09 14.06 -32.08
C LYS A 85 25.77 15.39 -31.43
N ARG A 86 26.73 16.05 -30.77
CA ARG A 86 26.55 17.36 -30.14
C ARG A 86 26.16 18.43 -31.16
N VAL A 87 26.77 18.46 -32.32
CA VAL A 87 26.42 19.39 -33.41
C VAL A 87 25.01 19.09 -33.92
N TYR A 88 24.65 17.83 -34.15
CA TYR A 88 23.30 17.44 -34.57
C TYR A 88 22.24 17.79 -33.52
N ASP A 89 22.49 17.53 -32.25
CA ASP A 89 21.54 17.83 -31.17
C ASP A 89 21.34 19.35 -31.00
N TRP A 90 22.36 20.16 -31.30
CA TRP A 90 22.24 21.61 -31.36
C TRP A 90 21.48 22.11 -32.62
N TYR A 91 21.70 21.48 -33.77
CA TYR A 91 21.09 21.90 -35.04
C TYR A 91 19.61 21.50 -35.17
N LYS A 92 19.27 20.29 -34.75
CA LYS A 92 17.89 19.75 -34.84
C LYS A 92 16.79 20.74 -34.44
N PRO A 93 16.87 21.41 -33.27
CA PRO A 93 15.83 22.39 -32.86
C PRO A 93 15.77 23.64 -33.73
N GLN A 94 16.73 23.86 -34.65
CA GLN A 94 16.78 25.01 -35.54
C GLN A 94 16.27 24.68 -36.95
N ASP A 95 16.23 23.38 -37.30
CA ASP A 95 15.72 22.90 -38.58
C ASP A 95 14.19 22.87 -38.60
N ALA A 96 13.58 23.59 -39.57
CA ALA A 96 12.13 23.69 -39.65
C ALA A 96 11.43 22.33 -39.94
N ALA A 97 12.05 21.48 -40.78
CA ALA A 97 11.50 20.20 -41.12
C ALA A 97 11.56 19.24 -39.90
N TRP A 98 12.66 19.28 -39.17
CA TRP A 98 12.81 18.53 -37.93
C TRP A 98 11.80 18.97 -36.87
N LYS A 99 11.59 20.28 -36.68
CA LYS A 99 10.57 20.82 -35.76
C LYS A 99 9.18 20.27 -36.06
N GLN A 100 8.75 20.29 -37.32
CA GLN A 100 7.45 19.79 -37.72
C GLN A 100 7.30 18.29 -37.40
N LEU A 101 8.34 17.48 -37.62
CA LEU A 101 8.36 16.06 -37.35
C LEU A 101 8.36 15.82 -35.82
N ASP A 102 9.12 16.58 -35.06
CA ASP A 102 9.17 16.44 -33.59
C ASP A 102 7.87 16.89 -32.93
N GLU A 103 7.22 17.94 -33.43
CA GLU A 103 5.87 18.34 -32.99
C GLU A 103 4.84 17.24 -33.28
N ARG A 104 4.85 16.62 -34.46
CA ARG A 104 3.99 15.47 -34.78
C ARG A 104 4.26 14.28 -33.87
N ARG A 105 5.53 13.96 -33.65
CA ARG A 105 5.95 12.89 -32.74
C ARG A 105 5.47 13.17 -31.32
N SER A 106 5.66 14.39 -30.84
CA SER A 106 5.26 14.81 -29.50
C SER A 106 3.75 14.83 -29.32
N ALA A 107 3.00 15.31 -30.32
CA ALA A 107 1.54 15.27 -30.34
C ALA A 107 1.03 13.81 -30.32
N HIS A 108 1.66 12.92 -31.09
CA HIS A 108 1.31 11.50 -31.08
C HIS A 108 1.65 10.86 -29.72
N ALA A 109 2.81 11.13 -29.15
CA ALA A 109 3.21 10.63 -27.84
C ALA A 109 2.28 11.13 -26.72
N ALA A 110 1.76 12.37 -26.82
CA ALA A 110 0.80 12.94 -25.88
C ALA A 110 -0.56 12.22 -25.90
N GLN A 111 -0.92 11.59 -27.03
CA GLN A 111 -2.12 10.78 -27.17
C GLN A 111 -1.97 9.36 -26.63
N ALA A 112 -0.77 8.94 -26.24
CA ALA A 112 -0.54 7.61 -25.67
C ALA A 112 -1.42 7.43 -24.42
N PRO A 113 -2.08 6.28 -24.28
CA PRO A 113 -2.86 5.98 -23.08
C PRO A 113 -1.97 6.12 -21.85
N LYS A 114 -2.32 7.02 -20.94
CA LYS A 114 -1.62 7.17 -19.67
C LYS A 114 -2.14 6.12 -18.72
N PRO A 115 -1.35 5.11 -18.35
CA PRO A 115 -1.78 4.15 -17.35
C PRO A 115 -2.09 4.89 -16.04
N MET A 116 -3.21 4.54 -15.43
CA MET A 116 -3.53 5.02 -14.08
C MET A 116 -2.60 4.33 -13.09
N LEU A 117 -1.42 4.89 -12.90
CA LEU A 117 -0.45 4.38 -11.95
C LEU A 117 -0.76 4.93 -10.55
N GLN A 118 -0.84 4.02 -9.60
CA GLN A 118 -0.94 4.37 -8.19
C GLN A 118 0.36 3.99 -7.49
N LYS A 119 0.92 4.93 -6.70
CA LYS A 119 2.04 4.63 -5.83
C LYS A 119 1.55 3.78 -4.66
N VAL A 120 2.15 2.63 -4.49
CA VAL A 120 1.88 1.72 -3.36
C VAL A 120 3.17 1.47 -2.59
N LEU A 121 3.04 1.23 -1.29
CA LEU A 121 4.16 0.77 -0.48
C LEU A 121 4.40 -0.71 -0.80
N VAL A 122 5.61 -1.02 -1.21
CA VAL A 122 6.03 -2.38 -1.51
C VAL A 122 7.24 -2.71 -0.66
N ALA A 123 7.15 -3.81 0.10
CA ALA A 123 8.30 -4.36 0.77
C ALA A 123 9.18 -5.10 -0.25
N THR A 124 10.36 -4.58 -0.49
CA THR A 124 11.33 -5.16 -1.44
C THR A 124 12.61 -5.52 -0.70
N GLU A 125 13.32 -6.52 -1.22
CA GLU A 125 14.71 -6.77 -0.82
C GLU A 125 15.64 -6.68 -2.03
N GLY A 126 16.93 -6.49 -1.78
CA GLY A 126 17.93 -6.41 -2.83
C GLY A 126 18.01 -5.06 -3.55
N LEU A 127 17.15 -4.10 -3.21
CA LEU A 127 17.27 -2.71 -3.65
C LEU A 127 17.93 -1.87 -2.55
N PRO A 128 18.73 -0.85 -2.92
CA PRO A 128 19.23 0.10 -1.93
C PRO A 128 18.06 0.72 -1.16
N PRO A 129 18.15 0.86 0.17
CA PRO A 129 17.12 1.53 0.94
C PRO A 129 17.00 2.99 0.49
N VAL A 130 15.76 3.44 0.30
CA VAL A 130 15.45 4.86 0.07
C VAL A 130 15.43 5.54 1.43
N LYS A 131 16.47 6.33 1.69
CA LYS A 131 16.64 7.05 2.94
C LYS A 131 16.00 8.43 2.86
N LEU A 132 15.16 8.76 3.84
CA LEU A 132 14.68 10.13 4.02
C LEU A 132 15.79 10.99 4.61
N HIS A 133 15.82 12.28 4.28
CA HIS A 133 16.83 13.22 4.79
C HIS A 133 16.86 13.34 6.33
N THR A 134 15.77 12.96 6.98
CA THR A 134 15.66 12.93 8.46
C THR A 134 16.16 11.65 9.11
N GLN A 135 16.51 10.62 8.33
CA GLN A 135 16.90 9.32 8.84
C GLN A 135 18.43 9.21 8.92
N ALA A 136 18.94 8.70 10.06
CA ALA A 136 20.37 8.44 10.24
C ALA A 136 20.81 7.14 9.54
N GLU A 137 22.09 7.03 9.20
CA GLU A 137 22.67 5.79 8.63
C GLU A 137 22.45 4.57 9.55
N SER A 138 22.49 4.78 10.87
CA SER A 138 22.27 3.74 11.87
C SER A 138 20.88 3.11 11.85
N GLU A 139 19.90 3.75 11.21
CA GLU A 139 18.54 3.20 11.04
C GLU A 139 18.46 2.14 9.95
N PHE A 140 19.48 2.03 9.10
CA PHE A 140 19.57 1.06 8.01
C PHE A 140 20.59 -0.02 8.35
N LEU A 141 20.14 -1.05 9.05
CA LEU A 141 20.99 -2.16 9.46
C LEU A 141 21.23 -3.10 8.29
N LYS A 142 22.49 -3.33 7.94
CA LYS A 142 22.90 -4.31 6.92
C LYS A 142 22.84 -5.73 7.47
N GLU A 143 23.08 -5.89 8.76
CA GLU A 143 23.13 -7.15 9.48
C GLU A 143 22.22 -7.10 10.70
N THR A 144 21.58 -8.22 11.00
CA THR A 144 20.79 -8.39 12.21
C THR A 144 21.65 -9.05 13.27
N HIS A 145 21.70 -8.47 14.47
CA HIS A 145 22.46 -8.99 15.59
C HIS A 145 21.56 -9.48 16.72
N PHE A 146 22.02 -10.43 17.48
CA PHE A 146 21.48 -10.66 18.80
C PHE A 146 21.74 -9.44 19.66
N LEU A 147 20.70 -8.98 20.34
CA LEU A 147 20.79 -7.81 21.23
C LEU A 147 20.70 -8.28 22.67
N ARG A 148 21.72 -8.00 23.46
CA ARG A 148 21.73 -8.33 24.87
C ARG A 148 20.61 -7.56 25.59
N ARG A 149 19.65 -8.29 26.14
CA ARG A 149 18.43 -7.73 26.78
C ARG A 149 17.62 -6.80 25.89
N GLY A 150 17.75 -6.90 24.55
CA GLY A 150 17.05 -6.05 23.60
C GLY A 150 17.65 -4.65 23.43
N GLU A 151 18.79 -4.35 24.04
CA GLU A 151 19.43 -3.04 23.91
C GLU A 151 20.19 -2.90 22.60
N THR A 152 19.83 -1.90 21.80
CA THR A 152 20.36 -1.69 20.45
C THR A 152 21.86 -1.41 20.41
N ASN A 153 22.42 -0.91 21.51
CA ASN A 153 23.86 -0.62 21.66
C ASN A 153 24.67 -1.84 22.09
N HIS A 154 24.04 -2.88 22.62
CA HIS A 154 24.69 -4.10 23.08
C HIS A 154 24.50 -5.23 22.07
N LYS A 155 25.16 -5.08 20.92
CA LYS A 155 25.13 -6.07 19.83
C LYS A 155 26.06 -7.23 20.17
N GLU A 156 25.57 -8.44 20.04
CA GLU A 156 26.32 -9.70 20.13
C GLU A 156 26.55 -10.26 18.70
N ALA A 157 26.60 -11.58 18.57
CA ALA A 157 26.83 -12.24 17.29
C ALA A 157 25.77 -11.89 16.23
N VAL A 158 26.15 -11.96 14.96
CA VAL A 158 25.21 -11.81 13.84
C VAL A 158 24.20 -12.96 13.89
N ALA A 159 22.93 -12.62 13.85
CA ALA A 159 21.84 -13.58 13.77
C ALA A 159 21.67 -14.06 12.33
N THR A 160 21.81 -15.34 12.12
CA THR A 160 21.53 -15.99 10.83
C THR A 160 20.08 -16.45 10.77
N GLN A 161 19.54 -16.62 9.56
CA GLN A 161 18.18 -17.17 9.38
C GLN A 161 18.12 -18.60 9.90
N GLY A 162 17.20 -18.85 10.81
CA GLY A 162 16.81 -20.18 11.29
C GLY A 162 15.30 -20.35 11.25
N PHE A 163 14.85 -21.54 11.66
CA PHE A 163 13.45 -21.91 11.76
C PHE A 163 13.16 -22.43 13.18
N LEU A 164 11.89 -22.44 13.58
CA LEU A 164 11.50 -22.93 14.91
C LEU A 164 11.76 -24.44 15.00
N GLN A 165 12.77 -24.80 15.77
CA GLN A 165 13.22 -26.19 15.89
C GLN A 165 12.12 -27.14 16.38
N VAL A 166 11.23 -26.67 17.27
CA VAL A 166 10.08 -27.44 17.78
C VAL A 166 9.10 -27.87 16.69
N LEU A 167 9.10 -27.19 15.54
CA LEU A 167 8.24 -27.49 14.39
C LEU A 167 9.04 -28.14 13.24
N MET A 168 10.23 -28.62 13.50
CA MET A 168 11.06 -29.33 12.53
C MET A 168 11.18 -30.80 12.91
N SER A 169 11.02 -31.68 11.93
CA SER A 169 11.28 -33.13 12.14
C SER A 169 12.76 -33.43 12.39
N ASN A 170 13.64 -32.61 11.85
CA ASN A 170 15.09 -32.65 12.10
C ASN A 170 15.60 -31.24 12.45
N PRO A 171 15.68 -30.90 13.75
CA PRO A 171 16.12 -29.59 14.22
C PRO A 171 17.53 -29.18 13.78
N ASP A 172 18.40 -30.16 13.53
CA ASP A 172 19.81 -29.95 13.18
C ASP A 172 20.02 -29.68 11.67
N SER A 173 18.95 -29.69 10.87
CA SER A 173 19.02 -29.53 9.43
C SER A 173 18.24 -28.31 8.90
N PRO A 174 18.51 -27.09 9.39
CA PRO A 174 17.81 -25.89 8.90
C PRO A 174 18.08 -25.63 7.40
N GLN A 175 19.14 -26.19 6.85
CA GLN A 175 19.53 -26.07 5.44
C GLN A 175 18.50 -26.70 4.49
N LEU A 176 17.69 -27.64 4.97
CA LEU A 176 16.64 -28.30 4.19
C LEU A 176 15.67 -27.29 3.52
N PHE A 177 15.40 -26.18 4.19
CA PHE A 177 14.46 -25.15 3.72
C PHE A 177 15.15 -23.93 3.10
N GLN A 178 16.49 -23.85 3.24
CA GLN A 178 17.22 -22.70 2.71
C GLN A 178 17.32 -22.77 1.19
N SER A 179 16.93 -21.69 0.54
CA SER A 179 17.03 -21.51 -0.90
C SER A 179 18.03 -20.40 -1.20
N GLN A 180 18.82 -20.61 -2.22
CA GLN A 180 19.75 -19.60 -2.73
C GLN A 180 19.16 -18.91 -3.94
N ALA A 181 19.39 -17.60 -4.06
CA ALA A 181 18.98 -16.85 -5.24
C ALA A 181 19.76 -17.31 -6.49
N PRO A 182 19.10 -17.39 -7.64
CA PRO A 182 19.80 -17.61 -8.91
C PRO A 182 20.85 -16.51 -9.16
N PRO A 183 21.93 -16.80 -9.90
CA PRO A 183 22.94 -15.81 -10.23
C PRO A 183 22.34 -14.54 -10.86
N GLY A 184 22.77 -13.37 -10.42
CA GLY A 184 22.30 -12.08 -10.90
C GLY A 184 21.00 -11.55 -10.24
N TRP A 185 20.35 -12.32 -9.41
CA TRP A 185 19.21 -11.85 -8.63
C TRP A 185 19.67 -11.03 -7.41
N ARG A 186 18.91 -10.00 -7.05
CA ARG A 186 19.24 -9.09 -5.93
C ARG A 186 18.62 -9.49 -4.60
N THR A 187 17.87 -10.58 -4.54
CA THR A 187 17.18 -11.01 -3.34
C THR A 187 18.01 -12.03 -2.57
N SER A 188 17.86 -12.05 -1.24
CA SER A 188 18.50 -13.05 -0.36
C SER A 188 17.82 -14.41 -0.41
N PHE A 189 16.61 -14.51 -0.97
CA PHE A 189 15.73 -15.68 -0.92
C PHE A 189 15.31 -16.15 0.50
N GLN A 190 15.56 -15.35 1.51
CA GLN A 190 15.17 -15.69 2.90
C GLN A 190 13.65 -15.84 3.06
N ARG A 191 12.85 -15.04 2.32
CA ARG A 191 11.38 -15.19 2.34
C ARG A 191 10.92 -16.46 1.65
N VAL A 192 11.61 -16.88 0.60
CA VAL A 192 11.35 -18.16 -0.07
C VAL A 192 11.66 -19.30 0.87
N SER A 193 12.81 -19.24 1.55
CA SER A 193 13.21 -20.22 2.57
C SER A 193 12.18 -20.34 3.70
N LEU A 194 11.68 -19.21 4.20
CA LEU A 194 10.61 -19.18 5.19
C LEU A 194 9.32 -19.83 4.66
N THR A 195 8.95 -19.53 3.42
CA THR A 195 7.75 -20.11 2.78
C THR A 195 7.89 -21.62 2.62
N ASN A 196 9.05 -22.11 2.21
CA ASN A 196 9.30 -23.55 2.10
C ASN A 196 9.09 -24.25 3.44
N TRP A 197 9.65 -23.70 4.53
CA TRP A 197 9.46 -24.25 5.85
C TRP A 197 8.00 -24.18 6.34
N LEU A 198 7.32 -23.06 6.07
CA LEU A 198 5.91 -22.88 6.47
C LEU A 198 4.94 -23.81 5.75
N LEU A 199 5.23 -24.20 4.51
CA LEU A 199 4.33 -25.03 3.70
C LEU A 199 4.68 -26.53 3.77
N ASP A 200 5.85 -26.87 4.27
CA ASP A 200 6.28 -28.26 4.37
C ASP A 200 5.57 -28.97 5.53
N ARG A 201 4.90 -30.08 5.22
CA ARG A 201 4.11 -30.87 6.16
C ARG A 201 4.91 -31.94 6.89
N GLU A 202 5.98 -32.41 6.26
CA GLU A 202 6.73 -33.56 6.75
C GLU A 202 7.85 -33.15 7.68
N ALA A 203 8.56 -32.11 7.30
CA ALA A 203 9.74 -31.65 7.99
C ALA A 203 9.60 -30.23 8.58
N GLY A 204 8.56 -29.49 8.25
CA GLY A 204 8.35 -28.10 8.63
C GLY A 204 7.03 -27.83 9.37
N ALA A 205 6.57 -26.59 9.29
CA ALA A 205 5.41 -26.10 10.05
C ALA A 205 4.06 -26.30 9.35
N GLY A 206 4.01 -26.96 8.19
CA GLY A 206 2.83 -26.99 7.31
C GLY A 206 1.56 -27.55 7.95
N ASN A 207 1.68 -28.54 8.83
CA ASN A 207 0.52 -29.10 9.53
C ASN A 207 -0.09 -28.09 10.50
N LEU A 208 0.73 -27.34 11.26
CA LEU A 208 0.25 -26.30 12.16
C LEU A 208 -0.34 -25.12 11.37
N LEU A 209 0.35 -24.68 10.31
CA LEU A 209 -0.14 -23.60 9.46
C LEU A 209 -1.50 -23.91 8.85
N ALA A 210 -1.70 -25.13 8.34
CA ALA A 210 -2.97 -25.55 7.77
C ALA A 210 -4.11 -25.48 8.81
N ARG A 211 -3.88 -25.99 10.02
CA ARG A 211 -4.86 -25.90 11.13
C ARG A 211 -5.18 -24.46 11.50
N VAL A 212 -4.18 -23.59 11.60
CA VAL A 212 -4.39 -22.16 11.90
C VAL A 212 -5.23 -21.49 10.83
N ILE A 213 -4.94 -21.73 9.56
CA ILE A 213 -5.68 -21.11 8.44
C ILE A 213 -7.13 -21.58 8.44
N VAL A 214 -7.40 -22.88 8.50
CA VAL A 214 -8.77 -23.38 8.45
C VAL A 214 -9.56 -23.01 9.71
N ASN A 215 -8.92 -22.89 10.87
CA ASN A 215 -9.55 -22.39 12.08
C ASN A 215 -9.99 -20.93 11.93
N ARG A 216 -9.18 -20.09 11.30
CA ARG A 216 -9.53 -18.70 11.00
C ARG A 216 -10.66 -18.59 9.97
N LEU A 217 -10.65 -19.43 8.93
CA LEU A 217 -11.75 -19.50 7.97
C LEU A 217 -13.05 -19.89 8.67
N TRP A 218 -13.00 -20.91 9.53
CA TRP A 218 -14.13 -21.33 10.35
C TRP A 218 -14.65 -20.22 11.24
N GLN A 219 -13.76 -19.54 11.98
CA GLN A 219 -14.08 -18.39 12.83
C GLN A 219 -14.78 -17.28 12.04
N HIS A 220 -14.27 -16.94 10.85
CA HIS A 220 -14.88 -15.91 10.02
C HIS A 220 -16.26 -16.29 9.51
N HIS A 221 -16.57 -17.56 9.35
CA HIS A 221 -17.90 -18.03 8.93
C HIS A 221 -18.88 -18.24 10.08
N LEU A 222 -18.42 -18.75 11.21
CA LEU A 222 -19.28 -19.18 12.32
C LEU A 222 -19.13 -18.35 13.61
N GLY A 223 -18.15 -17.41 13.64
CA GLY A 223 -17.98 -16.49 14.76
C GLY A 223 -16.90 -16.88 15.74
N GLN A 224 -16.80 -18.16 16.07
CA GLN A 224 -15.77 -18.72 16.93
C GLN A 224 -15.00 -19.81 16.20
N GLY A 225 -13.70 -19.88 16.42
CA GLY A 225 -12.87 -20.95 15.88
C GLY A 225 -13.17 -22.30 16.53
N ILE A 226 -12.82 -23.40 15.86
CA ILE A 226 -12.79 -24.73 16.46
C ILE A 226 -11.82 -24.75 17.64
N VAL A 227 -10.71 -24.02 17.51
CA VAL A 227 -9.85 -23.57 18.62
C VAL A 227 -10.23 -22.14 18.93
N ALA A 228 -10.74 -21.87 20.13
CA ALA A 228 -11.27 -20.55 20.51
C ALA A 228 -10.17 -19.50 20.72
N THR A 229 -8.91 -19.91 20.86
CA THR A 229 -7.74 -19.04 20.96
C THR A 229 -6.96 -18.98 19.63
N PRO A 230 -7.43 -18.24 18.60
CA PRO A 230 -6.89 -18.30 17.24
C PRO A 230 -5.45 -17.79 17.10
N SER A 231 -4.91 -17.11 18.10
CA SER A 231 -3.52 -16.68 18.17
C SER A 231 -2.64 -17.51 19.09
N ASP A 232 -3.21 -18.52 19.73
CA ASP A 232 -2.46 -19.45 20.59
C ASP A 232 -2.92 -20.89 20.34
N PHE A 233 -2.16 -21.62 19.53
CA PHE A 233 -2.32 -23.05 19.26
C PHE A 233 -1.35 -23.90 20.06
N GLY A 234 -0.71 -23.30 21.07
CA GLY A 234 0.22 -23.97 21.96
C GLY A 234 -0.45 -24.49 23.23
N THR A 235 0.38 -24.87 24.19
CA THR A 235 -0.06 -25.46 25.48
C THR A 235 -0.88 -24.50 26.36
N ARG A 236 -0.83 -23.21 26.09
CA ARG A 236 -1.63 -22.18 26.77
C ARG A 236 -2.98 -21.93 26.11
N GLY A 237 -3.12 -22.33 24.86
CA GLY A 237 -4.35 -22.17 24.10
C GLY A 237 -5.40 -23.19 24.50
N GLU A 238 -6.64 -22.95 24.08
CA GLU A 238 -7.71 -23.90 24.27
C GLU A 238 -7.58 -25.09 23.33
N GLN A 239 -8.07 -26.24 23.81
CA GLN A 239 -8.15 -27.45 22.99
C GLN A 239 -9.24 -27.31 21.93
N PRO A 240 -9.08 -27.87 20.73
CA PRO A 240 -10.10 -27.84 19.72
C PRO A 240 -11.37 -28.56 20.20
N THR A 241 -12.54 -27.95 20.01
CA THR A 241 -13.83 -28.58 20.33
C THR A 241 -14.12 -29.80 19.46
N HIS A 242 -13.62 -29.79 18.22
CA HIS A 242 -13.77 -30.86 17.23
C HIS A 242 -12.42 -31.12 16.53
N PRO A 243 -11.52 -31.90 17.18
CA PRO A 243 -10.16 -32.12 16.66
C PRO A 243 -10.15 -32.81 15.30
N GLU A 244 -10.99 -33.79 15.08
CA GLU A 244 -11.08 -34.52 13.81
C GLU A 244 -11.58 -33.63 12.67
N LEU A 245 -12.53 -32.74 12.95
CA LEU A 245 -12.99 -31.73 11.97
C LEU A 245 -11.88 -30.75 11.59
N LEU A 246 -11.11 -30.28 12.58
CA LEU A 246 -9.98 -29.40 12.34
C LEU A 246 -8.94 -30.07 11.44
N ASP A 247 -8.60 -31.32 11.73
CA ASP A 247 -7.64 -32.10 10.96
C ASP A 247 -8.13 -32.43 9.56
N TYR A 248 -9.43 -32.73 9.41
CA TYR A 248 -10.06 -32.91 8.11
C TYR A 248 -9.97 -31.66 7.25
N LEU A 249 -10.40 -30.51 7.77
CA LEU A 249 -10.34 -29.25 7.05
C LEU A 249 -8.89 -28.85 6.68
N ALA A 250 -7.93 -29.06 7.57
CA ALA A 250 -6.52 -28.83 7.32
C ALA A 250 -5.98 -29.73 6.20
N SER A 251 -6.37 -31.00 6.22
CA SER A 251 -5.99 -31.97 5.16
C SER A 251 -6.59 -31.59 3.80
N GLU A 252 -7.86 -31.17 3.79
CA GLU A 252 -8.52 -30.69 2.58
C GLU A 252 -7.83 -29.44 2.00
N LEU A 253 -7.44 -28.47 2.85
CA LEU A 253 -6.70 -27.28 2.40
C LEU A 253 -5.41 -27.69 1.67
N VAL A 254 -4.66 -28.61 2.24
CA VAL A 254 -3.42 -29.07 1.61
C VAL A 254 -3.68 -29.88 0.34
N ARG A 255 -4.70 -30.76 0.36
CA ARG A 255 -5.12 -31.52 -0.84
C ARG A 255 -5.46 -30.59 -2.00
N HIS A 256 -6.08 -29.43 -1.71
CA HIS A 256 -6.38 -28.38 -2.68
C HIS A 256 -5.23 -27.40 -2.91
N ARG A 257 -3.98 -27.76 -2.57
CA ARG A 257 -2.77 -26.95 -2.81
C ARG A 257 -2.88 -25.55 -2.21
N TRP A 258 -3.42 -25.44 -1.00
CA TRP A 258 -3.63 -24.19 -0.28
C TRP A 258 -4.64 -23.21 -0.95
N ASP A 259 -5.45 -23.69 -1.90
CA ASP A 259 -6.57 -22.91 -2.42
C ASP A 259 -7.68 -22.81 -1.36
N LEU A 260 -8.06 -21.58 -1.01
CA LEU A 260 -9.05 -21.30 0.02
C LEU A 260 -10.50 -21.49 -0.46
N LYS A 261 -10.77 -21.34 -1.76
CA LYS A 261 -12.14 -21.39 -2.30
C LYS A 261 -12.84 -22.73 -2.05
N PRO A 262 -12.20 -23.89 -2.22
CA PRO A 262 -12.80 -25.17 -1.88
C PRO A 262 -13.20 -25.26 -0.40
N ILE A 263 -12.36 -24.72 0.51
CA ILE A 263 -12.64 -24.74 1.94
C ILE A 263 -13.82 -23.83 2.30
N HIS A 264 -13.86 -22.62 1.72
CA HIS A 264 -15.04 -21.76 1.87
C HIS A 264 -16.32 -22.45 1.40
N ARG A 265 -16.28 -23.10 0.25
CA ARG A 265 -17.43 -23.85 -0.28
C ARG A 265 -17.85 -24.98 0.69
N LEU A 266 -16.90 -25.75 1.16
CA LEU A 266 -17.14 -26.86 2.10
C LEU A 266 -17.84 -26.37 3.37
N ILE A 267 -17.38 -25.28 3.97
CA ILE A 267 -17.99 -24.70 5.17
C ILE A 267 -19.39 -24.17 4.84
N LEU A 268 -19.56 -23.38 3.78
CA LEU A 268 -20.83 -22.73 3.43
C LEU A 268 -21.95 -23.71 3.03
N THR A 269 -21.58 -24.85 2.47
CA THR A 269 -22.56 -25.89 2.08
C THR A 269 -22.85 -26.90 3.19
N SER A 270 -22.10 -26.82 4.31
CA SER A 270 -22.28 -27.74 5.43
C SER A 270 -23.64 -27.55 6.14
N ALA A 271 -24.14 -28.62 6.77
CA ALA A 271 -25.34 -28.57 7.59
C ALA A 271 -25.18 -27.58 8.76
N VAL A 272 -24.00 -27.51 9.36
CA VAL A 272 -23.68 -26.60 10.47
C VAL A 272 -23.89 -25.13 10.07
N TYR A 273 -23.45 -24.73 8.88
CA TYR A 273 -23.64 -23.36 8.41
C TYR A 273 -25.09 -23.03 8.06
N ARG A 274 -25.85 -24.01 7.60
CA ARG A 274 -27.22 -23.87 7.07
C ARG A 274 -28.31 -24.07 8.13
N GLN A 275 -27.97 -24.46 9.35
CA GLN A 275 -28.96 -24.65 10.42
C GLN A 275 -29.55 -23.30 10.89
N SER A 276 -30.71 -23.39 11.58
CA SER A 276 -31.38 -22.22 12.18
C SER A 276 -30.53 -21.52 13.24
N CYS A 277 -30.81 -20.24 13.45
CA CYS A 277 -30.30 -19.46 14.58
C CYS A 277 -31.24 -19.53 15.81
N ASP A 278 -32.31 -20.34 15.78
CA ASP A 278 -33.25 -20.45 16.89
C ASP A 278 -32.60 -21.20 18.05
N VAL A 279 -32.93 -20.76 19.25
CA VAL A 279 -32.40 -21.32 20.49
C VAL A 279 -33.43 -22.27 21.08
N ASP A 280 -33.05 -23.54 21.24
CA ASP A 280 -33.79 -24.58 21.95
C ASP A 280 -33.35 -24.60 23.41
N GLU A 281 -34.29 -24.42 24.34
CA GLU A 281 -33.99 -24.32 25.76
C GLU A 281 -33.39 -25.61 26.35
N GLN A 282 -33.81 -26.76 25.87
CA GLN A 282 -33.29 -28.05 26.34
C GLN A 282 -31.84 -28.27 25.92
N ARG A 283 -31.50 -27.90 24.67
CA ARG A 283 -30.14 -27.96 24.15
C ARG A 283 -29.26 -26.92 24.82
N ALA A 284 -29.79 -25.70 25.05
CA ALA A 284 -29.08 -24.63 25.75
C ALA A 284 -28.76 -24.99 27.19
N ALA A 285 -29.58 -25.82 27.85
CA ALA A 285 -29.30 -26.33 29.19
C ALA A 285 -28.10 -27.30 29.21
N ILE A 286 -27.86 -27.99 28.11
CA ILE A 286 -26.74 -28.96 27.96
C ILE A 286 -25.46 -28.22 27.48
N ASP A 287 -25.59 -27.39 26.47
CA ASP A 287 -24.46 -26.70 25.82
C ASP A 287 -24.82 -25.22 25.60
N ARG A 288 -24.72 -24.42 26.66
CA ARG A 288 -25.03 -22.98 26.64
C ARG A 288 -24.09 -22.20 25.74
N GLU A 289 -22.85 -22.61 25.62
CA GLU A 289 -21.82 -21.93 24.87
C GLU A 289 -21.81 -22.32 23.37
N ASN A 290 -22.72 -23.24 22.99
CA ASN A 290 -22.82 -23.76 21.63
C ASN A 290 -21.51 -24.39 21.11
N LYS A 291 -20.71 -24.99 21.99
CA LYS A 291 -19.46 -25.67 21.63
C LYS A 291 -19.70 -26.89 20.71
N LEU A 292 -20.86 -27.53 20.82
CA LEU A 292 -21.26 -28.63 19.98
C LEU A 292 -21.96 -28.24 18.69
N LEU A 293 -22.04 -26.92 18.41
CA LEU A 293 -22.57 -26.35 17.18
C LEU A 293 -24.03 -26.81 16.89
N TRP A 294 -24.88 -26.86 17.90
CA TRP A 294 -26.29 -27.31 17.76
C TRP A 294 -27.21 -26.24 17.15
N HIS A 295 -26.80 -24.97 17.08
CA HIS A 295 -27.46 -23.91 16.32
C HIS A 295 -26.40 -22.98 15.68
N ARG A 296 -26.82 -22.22 14.66
CA ARG A 296 -25.96 -21.20 14.08
C ARG A 296 -25.92 -19.98 15.00
N PRO A 297 -24.75 -19.49 15.43
CA PRO A 297 -24.67 -18.30 16.26
C PRO A 297 -25.08 -17.05 15.47
N ARG A 298 -25.87 -16.18 16.08
CA ARG A 298 -26.18 -14.85 15.53
C ARG A 298 -24.93 -13.97 15.64
N ARG A 299 -24.58 -13.31 14.56
CA ARG A 299 -23.43 -12.42 14.51
C ARG A 299 -23.82 -11.03 14.04
N ARG A 300 -23.30 -10.02 14.72
CA ARG A 300 -23.37 -8.66 14.22
C ARG A 300 -22.36 -8.51 13.05
N LEU A 301 -22.73 -7.76 12.01
CA LEU A 301 -21.83 -7.40 10.94
C LEU A 301 -20.68 -6.53 11.47
N GLU A 302 -19.52 -6.65 10.88
CA GLU A 302 -18.38 -5.79 11.15
C GLU A 302 -18.62 -4.36 10.64
N ALA A 303 -17.94 -3.37 11.20
CA ALA A 303 -18.10 -1.96 10.89
C ALA A 303 -18.04 -1.66 9.38
N GLU A 304 -17.07 -2.27 8.70
CA GLU A 304 -16.90 -2.14 7.25
C GLU A 304 -18.09 -2.69 6.48
N ALA A 305 -18.59 -3.85 6.90
CA ALA A 305 -19.73 -4.49 6.25
C ALA A 305 -21.05 -3.74 6.50
N ILE A 306 -21.25 -3.18 7.70
CA ILE A 306 -22.42 -2.33 8.02
C ILE A 306 -22.43 -1.12 7.10
N ARG A 307 -21.30 -0.41 6.99
CA ARG A 307 -21.20 0.77 6.14
C ARG A 307 -21.44 0.44 4.66
N ASP A 308 -20.77 -0.59 4.17
CA ASP A 308 -20.92 -1.01 2.76
C ASP A 308 -22.34 -1.46 2.45
N ALA A 309 -23.02 -2.16 3.38
CA ALA A 309 -24.43 -2.54 3.25
C ALA A 309 -25.35 -1.32 3.18
N VAL A 310 -25.15 -0.30 4.04
CA VAL A 310 -25.94 0.95 4.00
C VAL A 310 -25.80 1.64 2.63
N LEU A 311 -24.57 1.73 2.11
CA LEU A 311 -24.34 2.30 0.78
C LEU A 311 -24.94 1.46 -0.34
N GLN A 312 -24.86 0.14 -0.25
CA GLN A 312 -25.38 -0.79 -1.24
C GLN A 312 -26.91 -0.70 -1.33
N VAL A 313 -27.61 -0.81 -0.22
CA VAL A 313 -29.10 -0.80 -0.23
C VAL A 313 -29.67 0.57 -0.61
N SER A 314 -28.93 1.65 -0.36
CA SER A 314 -29.31 3.01 -0.77
C SER A 314 -28.94 3.34 -2.23
N GLY A 315 -28.32 2.41 -2.96
CA GLY A 315 -27.85 2.65 -4.32
C GLY A 315 -26.69 3.63 -4.45
N GLN A 316 -26.03 3.96 -3.33
CA GLN A 316 -24.96 4.95 -3.30
C GLN A 316 -23.54 4.33 -3.34
N LEU A 317 -23.42 3.01 -3.32
CA LEU A 317 -22.12 2.36 -3.35
C LEU A 317 -21.43 2.55 -4.70
N ASP A 318 -20.23 3.11 -4.67
CA ASP A 318 -19.31 3.14 -5.81
C ASP A 318 -18.44 1.88 -5.76
N ASP A 319 -18.71 0.94 -6.63
CA ASP A 319 -18.07 -0.39 -6.69
C ASP A 319 -16.77 -0.43 -7.52
N ARG A 320 -16.31 0.73 -8.03
CA ARG A 320 -15.07 0.80 -8.81
C ARG A 320 -13.91 0.16 -8.08
N LEU A 321 -13.24 -0.77 -8.75
CA LEU A 321 -12.03 -1.41 -8.27
C LEU A 321 -10.82 -0.50 -8.49
N TYR A 322 -9.78 -0.70 -7.69
CA TYR A 322 -8.48 -0.04 -7.80
C TYR A 322 -8.58 1.49 -7.86
N ALA A 323 -8.19 2.18 -6.87
CA ALA A 323 -8.01 3.63 -6.84
C ALA A 323 -7.36 4.03 -5.51
N PRO A 324 -6.86 5.26 -5.39
CA PRO A 324 -6.26 5.73 -4.15
C PRO A 324 -7.20 5.59 -2.96
N CYS A 325 -6.63 5.19 -1.82
CA CYS A 325 -7.33 5.21 -0.54
C CYS A 325 -7.67 6.66 -0.13
N LYS A 326 -8.74 6.83 0.64
CA LYS A 326 -9.14 8.12 1.23
C LYS A 326 -9.41 7.97 2.72
N LEU A 327 -9.26 9.08 3.48
CA LEU A 327 -9.60 9.16 4.90
C LEU A 327 -10.98 9.78 5.15
N ASP A 328 -11.66 10.20 4.09
CA ASP A 328 -12.92 10.92 4.17
C ASP A 328 -14.10 9.93 4.32
N GLU A 329 -14.85 10.03 5.41
CA GLU A 329 -16.04 9.21 5.68
C GLU A 329 -17.16 9.41 4.65
N SER A 330 -17.22 10.55 3.96
CA SER A 330 -18.23 10.82 2.91
C SER A 330 -17.98 10.03 1.62
N HIS A 331 -16.83 9.41 1.51
CA HIS A 331 -16.44 8.61 0.36
C HIS A 331 -17.37 7.41 0.17
N ARG A 332 -17.93 7.23 -1.02
CA ARG A 332 -18.96 6.22 -1.30
C ARG A 332 -18.44 4.86 -1.76
N ARG A 333 -17.13 4.69 -1.87
CA ARG A 333 -16.54 3.40 -2.22
C ARG A 333 -16.59 2.42 -1.07
N ARG A 334 -16.34 1.14 -1.37
CA ARG A 334 -16.22 0.09 -0.36
C ARG A 334 -15.22 0.47 0.72
N SER A 335 -15.51 0.08 1.94
CA SER A 335 -14.67 0.34 3.12
C SER A 335 -13.25 -0.22 3.02
N LEU A 336 -13.04 -1.21 2.13
CA LEU A 336 -11.71 -1.73 1.78
C LEU A 336 -10.76 -0.63 1.25
N TYR A 337 -11.30 0.44 0.63
CA TYR A 337 -10.52 1.54 0.05
C TYR A 337 -10.33 2.73 1.00
N PHE A 338 -10.57 2.54 2.29
CA PHE A 338 -10.21 3.54 3.28
C PHE A 338 -8.75 3.44 3.69
N SER A 339 -8.10 4.59 3.82
CA SER A 339 -6.81 4.65 4.49
C SER A 339 -6.97 4.35 5.98
N VAL A 340 -6.06 3.55 6.54
CA VAL A 340 -5.98 3.32 7.97
C VAL A 340 -4.80 4.12 8.52
N MET A 341 -5.08 5.13 9.33
CA MET A 341 -4.07 5.94 10.01
C MET A 341 -4.28 5.86 11.52
N ARG A 342 -3.23 5.49 12.26
CA ARG A 342 -3.28 5.37 13.73
C ARG A 342 -3.64 6.68 14.42
N SER A 343 -3.20 7.81 13.85
CA SER A 343 -3.45 9.16 14.37
C SER A 343 -4.84 9.71 14.02
N GLN A 344 -5.55 9.07 13.09
CA GLN A 344 -6.86 9.54 12.63
C GLN A 344 -7.78 8.34 12.37
N LEU A 345 -8.41 7.87 13.43
CA LEU A 345 -9.39 6.80 13.34
C LEU A 345 -10.74 7.34 12.88
N MET A 346 -11.48 6.54 12.14
CA MET A 346 -12.83 6.90 11.70
C MET A 346 -13.85 6.62 12.79
N PRO A 347 -14.57 7.64 13.31
CA PRO A 347 -15.53 7.47 14.38
C PRO A 347 -16.63 6.45 14.08
N SER A 348 -17.13 6.39 12.84
CA SER A 348 -18.13 5.41 12.43
C SER A 348 -17.64 3.96 12.53
N LYS A 349 -16.37 3.71 12.25
CA LYS A 349 -15.78 2.38 12.36
C LYS A 349 -15.47 2.00 13.80
N THR A 350 -14.86 2.89 14.55
CA THR A 350 -14.49 2.63 15.96
C THR A 350 -15.70 2.38 16.85
N ARG A 351 -16.84 3.02 16.56
CA ARG A 351 -18.10 2.75 17.27
C ARG A 351 -18.64 1.34 17.03
N PHE A 352 -18.25 0.68 15.95
CA PHE A 352 -18.60 -0.71 15.66
C PHE A 352 -17.38 -1.64 15.80
N ASP A 353 -16.52 -1.34 16.77
CA ASP A 353 -15.40 -2.19 17.20
C ASP A 353 -14.34 -2.47 16.12
N ALA A 354 -14.18 -1.56 15.15
CA ALA A 354 -13.05 -1.69 14.22
C ALA A 354 -11.72 -1.49 14.96
N PRO A 355 -10.68 -2.29 14.65
CA PRO A 355 -9.39 -2.19 15.29
C PRO A 355 -8.74 -0.82 15.06
N ASP A 356 -8.00 -0.34 16.03
CA ASP A 356 -7.27 0.93 15.98
C ASP A 356 -5.96 0.87 15.15
N GLY A 357 -5.53 -0.34 14.75
CA GLY A 357 -4.31 -0.57 13.97
C GLY A 357 -3.02 -0.43 14.77
N THR A 358 -3.07 -0.33 16.11
CA THR A 358 -1.89 -0.27 16.98
C THR A 358 -1.37 -1.64 17.35
N THR A 359 -2.28 -2.59 17.57
CA THR A 359 -1.96 -3.97 17.96
C THR A 359 -2.62 -4.97 17.01
N PRO A 360 -1.96 -6.12 16.74
CA PRO A 360 -2.60 -7.23 16.05
C PRO A 360 -3.76 -7.77 16.90
N VAL A 361 -4.91 -7.98 16.28
CA VAL A 361 -6.11 -8.50 16.92
C VAL A 361 -6.45 -9.85 16.29
N ALA A 362 -6.52 -10.90 17.11
CA ALA A 362 -6.85 -12.24 16.67
C ALA A 362 -8.35 -12.42 16.44
N ASP A 363 -9.13 -11.79 17.31
CA ASP A 363 -10.58 -11.73 17.25
C ASP A 363 -11.05 -10.29 17.50
N ARG A 364 -12.02 -9.84 16.72
CA ARG A 364 -12.59 -8.50 16.89
C ARG A 364 -13.65 -8.55 17.98
N PRO A 365 -13.61 -7.64 18.98
CA PRO A 365 -14.69 -7.53 19.93
C PRO A 365 -16.02 -7.24 19.22
N GLN A 366 -17.10 -7.75 19.76
CA GLN A 366 -18.45 -7.50 19.26
C GLN A 366 -19.31 -6.97 20.39
N THR A 367 -19.29 -5.64 20.56
CA THR A 367 -20.12 -4.98 21.58
C THR A 367 -21.47 -4.57 21.01
N THR A 368 -22.48 -4.52 21.86
CA THR A 368 -23.78 -3.91 21.54
C THR A 368 -24.04 -2.82 22.58
N ILE A 369 -23.85 -1.58 22.18
CA ILE A 369 -23.91 -0.41 23.06
C ILE A 369 -24.83 0.67 22.49
N ALA A 370 -25.45 1.45 23.35
CA ALA A 370 -26.36 2.55 22.96
C ALA A 370 -25.76 3.54 21.95
N PRO A 371 -24.46 3.94 22.03
CA PRO A 371 -23.85 4.82 21.02
C PRO A 371 -23.90 4.30 19.59
N GLN A 372 -23.97 2.99 19.37
CA GLN A 372 -24.11 2.41 18.02
C GLN A 372 -25.50 2.72 17.43
N ALA A 373 -26.56 2.52 18.22
CA ALA A 373 -27.92 2.88 17.80
C ALA A 373 -28.04 4.39 17.55
N LEU A 374 -27.50 5.22 18.43
CA LEU A 374 -27.51 6.68 18.29
C LEU A 374 -26.76 7.12 17.03
N LEU A 375 -25.66 6.48 16.67
CA LEU A 375 -24.94 6.77 15.44
C LEU A 375 -25.80 6.44 14.21
N LEU A 376 -26.46 5.27 14.18
CA LEU A 376 -27.34 4.90 13.08
C LEU A 376 -28.52 5.87 12.92
N MET A 377 -29.05 6.39 14.02
CA MET A 377 -30.18 7.35 14.00
C MET A 377 -29.77 8.77 13.61
N ASN A 378 -28.60 9.23 14.05
CA ASN A 378 -28.23 10.65 13.98
C ASN A 378 -27.18 10.98 12.94
N ASN A 379 -26.42 10.00 12.41
CA ASN A 379 -25.38 10.27 11.43
C ASN A 379 -25.99 10.82 10.13
N PRO A 380 -25.56 12.01 9.65
CA PRO A 380 -26.11 12.63 8.45
C PRO A 380 -26.02 11.76 7.19
N GLN A 381 -24.95 10.98 7.06
CA GLN A 381 -24.72 10.11 5.90
C GLN A 381 -25.70 8.92 5.90
N ILE A 382 -25.95 8.34 7.08
CA ILE A 382 -26.93 7.25 7.22
C ILE A 382 -28.34 7.78 6.97
N ARG A 383 -28.69 8.96 7.48
CA ARG A 383 -29.97 9.59 7.20
C ARG A 383 -30.17 9.89 5.72
N GLU A 384 -29.13 10.36 5.04
CA GLU A 384 -29.19 10.57 3.58
C GLU A 384 -29.35 9.26 2.82
N ALA A 385 -28.59 8.22 3.17
CA ALA A 385 -28.73 6.89 2.61
C ALA A 385 -30.14 6.34 2.81
N SER A 386 -30.74 6.53 3.99
CA SER A 386 -32.12 6.12 4.28
C SER A 386 -33.14 6.85 3.38
N ARG A 387 -32.95 8.16 3.14
CA ARG A 387 -33.82 8.92 2.21
C ARG A 387 -33.72 8.41 0.77
N GLN A 388 -32.50 8.10 0.33
CA GLN A 388 -32.30 7.56 -1.02
C GLN A 388 -32.90 6.14 -1.15
N PHE A 389 -32.76 5.32 -0.12
CA PHE A 389 -33.40 4.02 -0.08
C PHE A 389 -34.92 4.15 -0.11
N ALA A 390 -35.51 5.02 0.69
CA ALA A 390 -36.94 5.27 0.67
C ALA A 390 -37.44 5.70 -0.72
N LYS A 391 -36.75 6.62 -1.39
CA LYS A 391 -37.06 7.04 -2.76
C LYS A 391 -37.02 5.88 -3.77
N SER A 392 -36.13 4.94 -3.60
CA SER A 392 -36.01 3.77 -4.50
C SER A 392 -37.21 2.80 -4.36
N LEU A 393 -37.92 2.85 -3.23
CA LEU A 393 -39.10 2.01 -2.97
C LEU A 393 -40.42 2.66 -3.40
N GLU A 394 -40.45 3.98 -3.63
CA GLU A 394 -41.67 4.68 -4.05
C GLU A 394 -42.36 4.05 -5.30
N PRO A 395 -41.61 3.69 -6.36
CA PRO A 395 -42.25 3.07 -7.52
C PRO A 395 -42.86 1.68 -7.23
N VAL A 396 -42.22 0.92 -6.32
CA VAL A 396 -42.67 -0.43 -5.92
C VAL A 396 -43.93 -0.32 -5.04
N ALA A 397 -43.92 0.65 -4.12
CA ALA A 397 -45.09 0.89 -3.25
C ALA A 397 -46.34 1.35 -4.05
N ALA A 398 -46.12 2.17 -5.07
CA ALA A 398 -47.24 2.60 -5.96
C ALA A 398 -47.89 1.43 -6.71
N THR A 399 -47.06 0.44 -7.12
CA THR A 399 -47.57 -0.74 -7.86
C THR A 399 -48.28 -1.76 -6.98
N SER A 400 -47.88 -1.87 -5.70
CA SER A 400 -48.45 -2.84 -4.74
C SER A 400 -49.69 -2.35 -4.01
N LEU A 401 -50.06 -1.06 -4.17
CA LEU A 401 -51.32 -0.49 -3.62
C LEU A 401 -52.51 -0.56 -4.60
N GLU A 402 -52.23 -0.96 -5.85
CA GLU A 402 -53.26 -1.14 -6.89
C GLU A 402 -53.71 -2.61 -7.05
N ASP A 403 -53.02 -3.57 -6.42
CA ASP A 403 -53.40 -4.98 -6.29
C ASP A 403 -54.03 -5.24 -4.90
#